data_594f8f8a88166f32fc61b6c675ebb777
#
_entry.id   594f8f8a88166f32fc61b6c675ebb777
#
_cell.length_a   1.000
_cell.length_b   1.000
_cell.length_c   1.000
_cell.angle_alpha   90.00
_cell.angle_beta   90.00
_cell.angle_gamma   90.00
#
_symmetry.space_group_name_H-M   'P 1'
#
loop_
_entity.id
_entity.type
_entity.pdbx_description
1 polymer ?
#
loop_
_entity_poly.entity_id
_entity_poly.type
_entity_poly.pdbx_seq_one_letter_code
_entity_poly.pdbx_strand_id
1 'polypeptide(L)'
;TRWHTHAPNIEPSAADWLIEKQPAAICLDFPQDFIAREMPGRHVYNHEFEIHHKIFQAGIPFIEDLKDLGEVKNNNIFLAAVPLKMTCIDGAPMRAIIINW
;
A
#
# COMPACT_ATOMS: atom_id res chain seq x y z
N THR A 1 8.27 -14.94 8.41
CA THR A 1 7.47 -15.85 7.58
C THR A 1 7.88 -15.76 6.12
N ARG A 2 7.62 -16.79 5.33
CA ARG A 2 7.95 -16.83 3.90
C ARG A 2 7.30 -15.66 3.13
N TRP A 3 6.13 -15.19 3.55
CA TRP A 3 5.45 -14.05 2.95
C TRP A 3 6.32 -12.79 3.01
N HIS A 4 6.87 -12.42 4.16
CA HIS A 4 7.71 -11.23 4.29
C HIS A 4 8.97 -11.25 3.41
N THR A 5 9.55 -12.44 3.22
CA THR A 5 10.82 -12.58 2.47
C THR A 5 10.64 -12.78 0.97
N HIS A 6 9.43 -13.14 0.49
CA HIS A 6 9.17 -13.50 -0.91
C HIS A 6 7.99 -12.76 -1.53
N ALA A 7 7.33 -11.86 -0.79
CA ALA A 7 6.26 -11.04 -1.34
C ALA A 7 6.80 -10.15 -2.49
N PRO A 8 5.97 -9.79 -3.47
CA PRO A 8 6.33 -8.78 -4.45
C PRO A 8 6.59 -7.42 -3.77
N ASN A 9 7.11 -6.49 -4.51
CA ASN A 9 7.29 -5.09 -4.10
C ASN A 9 7.15 -4.18 -5.33
N ILE A 10 7.03 -2.88 -5.07
CA ILE A 10 6.99 -1.87 -6.12
C ILE A 10 8.43 -1.45 -6.44
N GLU A 11 8.82 -1.54 -7.70
CA GLU A 11 10.09 -0.99 -8.16
C GLU A 11 10.03 0.54 -8.28
N PRO A 12 11.15 1.26 -8.10
CA PRO A 12 11.16 2.73 -8.19
C PRO A 12 10.57 3.29 -9.48
N SER A 13 10.82 2.63 -10.63
CA SER A 13 10.24 3.01 -11.92
C SER A 13 8.72 2.82 -12.00
N ALA A 14 8.19 1.79 -11.33
CA ALA A 14 6.75 1.58 -11.22
C ALA A 14 6.11 2.64 -10.31
N ALA A 15 6.81 3.05 -9.25
CA ALA A 15 6.35 4.16 -8.41
C ALA A 15 6.29 5.48 -9.20
N ASP A 16 7.28 5.77 -10.04
CA ASP A 16 7.26 6.95 -10.94
C ASP A 16 6.04 6.93 -11.86
N TRP A 17 5.76 5.79 -12.47
CA TRP A 17 4.59 5.62 -13.32
C TRP A 17 3.28 5.82 -12.56
N LEU A 18 3.16 5.28 -11.33
CA LEU A 18 1.98 5.48 -10.48
C LEU A 18 1.77 6.95 -10.12
N ILE A 19 2.85 7.67 -9.79
CA ILE A 19 2.81 9.10 -9.49
C ILE A 19 2.33 9.90 -10.71
N GLU A 20 2.83 9.55 -11.90
CA GLU A 20 2.40 10.18 -13.15
C GLU A 20 0.89 10.01 -13.43
N LYS A 21 0.31 8.88 -13.02
CA LYS A 21 -1.14 8.61 -13.13
C LYS A 21 -1.99 9.33 -12.11
N GLN A 22 -1.38 9.82 -11.02
CA GLN A 22 -2.07 10.55 -9.95
C GLN A 22 -3.34 9.84 -9.42
N PRO A 23 -3.27 8.57 -9.00
CA PRO A 23 -4.43 7.90 -8.43
C PRO A 23 -4.82 8.55 -7.09
N ALA A 24 -6.09 8.45 -6.72
CA ALA A 24 -6.57 8.93 -5.42
C ALA A 24 -6.01 8.13 -4.23
N ALA A 25 -5.68 6.85 -4.45
CA ALA A 25 -5.01 5.96 -3.50
C ALA A 25 -4.40 4.75 -4.22
N ILE A 26 -3.45 4.09 -3.59
CA ILE A 26 -2.88 2.82 -4.05
C ILE A 26 -3.26 1.74 -3.04
N CYS A 27 -3.94 0.70 -3.51
CA CYS A 27 -4.46 -0.39 -2.68
C CYS A 27 -3.63 -1.66 -2.91
N LEU A 28 -3.09 -2.25 -1.85
CA LEU A 28 -2.14 -3.35 -1.93
C LEU A 28 -2.47 -4.48 -0.95
N ASP A 29 -2.16 -5.71 -1.35
CA ASP A 29 -2.16 -6.91 -0.52
C ASP A 29 -0.73 -7.46 -0.29
N PHE A 30 0.28 -6.63 -0.58
CA PHE A 30 1.70 -6.95 -0.40
C PHE A 30 2.47 -5.70 0.06
N PRO A 31 3.65 -5.88 0.70
CA PRO A 31 4.48 -4.75 1.13
C PRO A 31 5.08 -4.04 -0.10
N GLN A 32 4.94 -2.72 -0.15
CA GLN A 32 5.36 -1.92 -1.29
C GLN A 32 6.87 -1.74 -1.40
N ASP A 33 7.59 -1.74 -0.28
CA ASP A 33 9.04 -1.54 -0.25
C ASP A 33 9.80 -2.86 -0.16
N PHE A 34 10.84 -3.02 -0.97
CA PHE A 34 11.73 -4.17 -0.92
C PHE A 34 12.36 -4.37 0.46
N ILE A 35 12.69 -3.27 1.15
CA ILE A 35 13.33 -3.30 2.46
C ILE A 35 12.48 -4.02 3.53
N ALA A 36 11.18 -4.12 3.35
CA ALA A 36 10.28 -4.87 4.25
C ALA A 36 10.70 -6.33 4.41
N ARG A 37 11.40 -6.91 3.43
CA ARG A 37 11.95 -8.27 3.49
C ARG A 37 13.03 -8.45 4.55
N GLU A 38 13.70 -7.38 4.93
CA GLU A 38 14.79 -7.39 5.89
C GLU A 38 14.31 -7.22 7.35
N MET A 39 13.08 -6.74 7.55
CA MET A 39 12.50 -6.51 8.89
C MET A 39 12.57 -7.72 9.83
N PRO A 40 12.41 -8.98 9.38
CA PRO A 40 12.54 -10.12 10.27
C PRO A 40 13.97 -10.35 10.80
N GLY A 41 14.98 -9.81 10.13
CA GLY A 41 16.41 -10.05 10.44
C GLY A 41 17.14 -8.88 11.08
N ARG A 42 16.59 -7.65 10.93
CA ARG A 42 17.21 -6.45 11.49
C ARG A 42 16.20 -5.33 11.72
N HIS A 43 16.59 -4.33 12.50
CA HIS A 43 15.83 -3.09 12.56
C HIS A 43 15.95 -2.32 11.23
N VAL A 44 14.80 -1.87 10.69
CA VAL A 44 14.70 -1.05 9.50
C VAL A 44 14.21 0.34 9.92
N TYR A 45 14.90 1.38 9.47
CA TYR A 45 14.58 2.77 9.79
C TYR A 45 13.60 3.37 8.77
N ASN A 46 12.82 4.35 9.19
CA ASN A 46 11.80 4.98 8.34
C ASN A 46 12.36 5.49 7.01
N HIS A 47 13.57 6.06 7.00
CA HIS A 47 14.19 6.61 5.79
C HIS A 47 14.56 5.54 4.75
N GLU A 48 14.55 4.25 5.11
CA GLU A 48 14.84 3.14 4.19
C GLU A 48 13.62 2.71 3.36
N PHE A 49 12.42 3.21 3.70
CA PHE A 49 11.19 2.93 2.95
C PHE A 49 11.06 3.90 1.77
N GLU A 50 11.84 3.66 0.72
CA GLU A 50 11.96 4.54 -0.44
C GLU A 50 10.63 4.76 -1.15
N ILE A 51 9.87 3.69 -1.38
CA ILE A 51 8.61 3.74 -2.12
C ILE A 51 7.54 4.49 -1.31
N HIS A 52 7.44 4.25 0.00
CA HIS A 52 6.58 5.03 0.88
C HIS A 52 6.85 6.52 0.78
N HIS A 53 8.11 6.93 0.94
CA HIS A 53 8.49 8.33 0.88
C HIS A 53 8.16 8.96 -0.47
N LYS A 54 8.49 8.28 -1.54
CA LYS A 54 8.28 8.75 -2.91
C LYS A 54 6.80 8.99 -3.20
N ILE A 55 5.95 8.02 -2.89
CA ILE A 55 4.51 8.06 -3.13
C ILE A 55 3.83 9.09 -2.20
N PHE A 56 4.19 9.13 -0.92
CA PHE A 56 3.62 10.10 0.03
C PHE A 56 3.99 11.54 -0.29
N GLN A 57 5.21 11.79 -0.77
CA GLN A 57 5.60 13.12 -1.25
C GLN A 57 4.75 13.60 -2.42
N ALA A 58 4.23 12.68 -3.23
CA ALA A 58 3.28 12.99 -4.29
C ALA A 58 1.82 13.17 -3.80
N GLY A 59 1.58 13.04 -2.49
CA GLY A 59 0.25 13.19 -1.89
C GLY A 59 -0.68 12.00 -2.10
N ILE A 60 -0.15 10.83 -2.45
CA ILE A 60 -0.93 9.63 -2.74
C ILE A 60 -0.90 8.71 -1.50
N PRO A 61 -2.03 8.41 -0.86
CA PRO A 61 -2.09 7.49 0.26
C PRO A 61 -2.04 6.02 -0.18
N PHE A 62 -1.55 5.16 0.72
CA PHE A 62 -1.69 3.71 0.60
C PHE A 62 -2.88 3.18 1.41
N ILE A 63 -3.51 2.13 0.89
CA ILE A 63 -4.43 1.25 1.59
C ILE A 63 -3.76 -0.12 1.59
N GLU A 64 -3.22 -0.51 2.75
CA GLU A 64 -2.31 -1.63 2.88
C GLU A 64 -2.98 -2.85 3.51
N ASP A 65 -2.30 -4.00 3.41
CA ASP A 65 -2.72 -5.25 4.04
C ASP A 65 -4.15 -5.69 3.67
N LEU A 66 -4.56 -5.40 2.45
CA LEU A 66 -5.82 -5.86 1.92
C LEU A 66 -5.82 -7.38 1.73
N LYS A 67 -7.01 -7.97 1.76
CA LYS A 67 -7.22 -9.39 1.50
C LYS A 67 -8.18 -9.60 0.34
N ASP A 68 -8.07 -10.78 -0.25
CA ASP A 68 -9.04 -11.29 -1.22
C ASP A 68 -9.18 -10.42 -2.48
N LEU A 69 -8.12 -9.68 -2.86
CA LEU A 69 -8.13 -8.86 -4.09
C LEU A 69 -8.36 -9.70 -5.35
N GLY A 70 -8.06 -11.01 -5.30
CA GLY A 70 -8.39 -11.96 -6.38
C GLY A 70 -9.89 -12.14 -6.63
N GLU A 71 -10.75 -11.74 -5.68
CA GLU A 71 -12.21 -11.76 -5.85
C GLU A 71 -12.74 -10.56 -6.64
N VAL A 72 -11.91 -9.55 -6.87
CA VAL A 72 -12.25 -8.39 -7.69
C VAL A 72 -12.25 -8.81 -9.17
N LYS A 73 -13.42 -8.94 -9.76
CA LYS A 73 -13.59 -9.44 -11.14
C LYS A 73 -13.73 -8.33 -12.18
N ASN A 74 -14.15 -7.15 -11.75
CA ASN A 74 -14.46 -6.03 -12.63
C ASN A 74 -13.42 -4.92 -12.47
N ASN A 75 -13.12 -4.22 -13.58
CA ASN A 75 -12.25 -3.05 -13.56
C ASN A 75 -12.94 -1.81 -12.95
N ASN A 76 -14.27 -1.79 -12.95
CA ASN A 76 -15.07 -0.73 -12.33
C ASN A 76 -15.76 -1.30 -11.09
N ILE A 77 -15.35 -0.82 -9.95
CA ILE A 77 -15.87 -1.21 -8.64
C ILE A 77 -16.15 0.05 -7.83
N PHE A 78 -17.01 -0.07 -6.84
CA PHE A 78 -17.11 0.93 -5.79
C PHE A 78 -16.28 0.45 -4.60
N LEU A 79 -15.29 1.25 -4.19
CA LEU A 79 -14.49 1.01 -2.99
C LEU A 79 -14.92 1.98 -1.89
N ALA A 80 -15.37 1.46 -0.77
CA ALA A 80 -15.52 2.20 0.47
C ALA A 80 -14.35 1.85 1.40
N ALA A 81 -13.50 2.82 1.67
CA ALA A 81 -12.34 2.68 2.55
C ALA A 81 -12.42 3.76 3.64
N VAL A 82 -12.85 3.36 4.84
CA VAL A 82 -13.18 4.29 5.93
C VAL A 82 -12.21 4.07 7.09
N PRO A 83 -11.18 4.93 7.24
CA PRO A 83 -10.27 4.87 8.38
C PRO A 83 -10.94 5.34 9.67
N LEU A 84 -10.44 4.86 10.80
CA LEU A 84 -10.78 5.43 12.10
C LEU A 84 -10.32 6.90 12.16
N LYS A 85 -11.19 7.76 12.70
CA LYS A 85 -10.86 9.18 12.90
C LYS A 85 -9.92 9.29 14.10
N MET A 86 -8.63 9.30 13.82
CA MET A 86 -7.56 9.47 14.81
C MET A 86 -6.77 10.73 14.49
N THR A 87 -6.18 11.37 15.51
CA THR A 87 -5.39 12.59 15.35
C THR A 87 -3.93 12.36 15.69
N CYS A 88 -3.04 13.14 15.09
CA CYS A 88 -1.59 13.08 15.34
C CYS A 88 -0.94 11.73 15.00
N ILE A 89 -1.43 11.08 13.93
CA ILE A 89 -0.89 9.82 13.41
C ILE A 89 -0.74 9.89 11.89
N ASP A 90 0.13 9.07 11.36
CA ASP A 90 0.42 8.94 9.92
C ASP A 90 -0.40 7.86 9.22
N GLY A 91 -1.08 7.01 9.99
CA GLY A 91 -1.96 5.96 9.47
C GLY A 91 -3.01 5.55 10.50
N ALA A 92 -4.08 4.93 10.06
CA ALA A 92 -5.16 4.44 10.93
C ALA A 92 -5.71 3.10 10.43
N PRO A 93 -6.15 2.21 11.34
CA PRO A 93 -6.89 1.03 10.95
C PRO A 93 -8.15 1.41 10.17
N MET A 94 -8.47 0.62 9.13
CA MET A 94 -9.65 0.86 8.31
C MET A 94 -10.39 -0.42 7.95
N ARG A 95 -11.64 -0.25 7.54
CA ARG A 95 -12.40 -1.29 6.87
C ARG A 95 -12.53 -0.92 5.39
N ALA A 96 -11.93 -1.74 4.52
CA ALA A 96 -12.14 -1.63 3.08
C ALA A 96 -13.24 -2.59 2.64
N ILE A 97 -14.20 -2.10 1.87
CA ILE A 97 -15.31 -2.89 1.31
C ILE A 97 -15.40 -2.58 -0.18
N ILE A 98 -15.43 -3.64 -0.97
CA ILE A 98 -15.65 -3.54 -2.42
C ILE A 98 -17.08 -3.98 -2.73
N ILE A 99 -17.80 -3.17 -3.49
CA ILE A 99 -19.10 -3.48 -4.03
C ILE A 99 -18.93 -3.72 -5.53
N ASN A 100 -19.23 -4.95 -5.95
CA ASN A 100 -19.31 -5.34 -7.36
C ASN A 100 -20.77 -5.26 -7.82
N TRP A 101 -20.99 -4.73 -9.01
CA TRP A 101 -22.29 -4.78 -9.72
C TRP A 101 -22.13 -5.23 -11.16
#